data_4ee3d69a792918870a8a66f6254c718f
#
_entry.id   4ee3d69a792918870a8a66f6254c718f
#
_cell.length_a   1.000
_cell.length_b   1.000
_cell.length_c   1.000
_cell.angle_alpha   90.00
_cell.angle_beta   90.00
_cell.angle_gamma   90.00
#
_symmetry.space_group_name_H-M   'P 1'
#
loop_
_entity.id
_entity.type
_entity.pdbx_description
1 polymer ?
#
loop_
_entity_poly.entity_id
_entity_poly.type
_entity_poly.pdbx_seq_one_letter_code
_entity_poly.pdbx_strand_id
1 'polypeptide(L)'
;MPASSRTRFYLFINGILTLSDGRNAWPDRAVTWTESHYGQLAEKYEYFSGALTRRLFQAARVRECAQLLRNYAGHDLILVGHSNGADIVCRLLRTTDLEVSEVHLLAAAADADFDRNGLNQALLTGRLGSVHLYGSHNDRALELAQFTEIFSFLGLGYGALGRTGPKHLDDRVSHRVTQIWRDDFDHSTWFSPAQFAQTMALVVA
;
A
#
# COMPACT_ATOMS: atom_id res chain seq x y z
N MET A 1 -13.12 -21.55 -22.91
CA MET A 1 -13.00 -20.15 -23.38
C MET A 1 -11.75 -19.58 -22.76
N PRO A 2 -10.83 -18.93 -23.50
CA PRO A 2 -9.71 -18.26 -22.86
C PRO A 2 -10.28 -17.18 -21.95
N ALA A 3 -9.80 -17.13 -20.71
CA ALA A 3 -10.13 -16.05 -19.78
C ALA A 3 -9.75 -14.74 -20.45
N SER A 4 -10.72 -13.84 -20.63
CA SER A 4 -10.45 -12.48 -21.05
C SER A 4 -9.52 -11.88 -20.00
N SER A 5 -8.26 -11.67 -20.36
CA SER A 5 -7.33 -10.96 -19.46
C SER A 5 -7.84 -9.53 -19.34
N ARG A 6 -8.41 -9.21 -18.19
CA ARG A 6 -8.77 -7.82 -17.87
C ARG A 6 -7.50 -6.98 -17.95
N THR A 7 -7.63 -5.76 -18.41
CA THR A 7 -6.53 -4.79 -18.35
C THR A 7 -6.26 -4.45 -16.89
N ARG A 8 -5.00 -4.39 -16.49
CA ARG A 8 -4.60 -4.02 -15.13
C ARG A 8 -4.69 -2.50 -14.96
N PHE A 9 -5.13 -2.07 -13.78
CA PHE A 9 -5.13 -0.68 -13.37
C PHE A 9 -4.37 -0.54 -12.04
N TYR A 10 -3.37 0.32 -12.01
CA TYR A 10 -2.52 0.56 -10.86
C TYR A 10 -2.88 1.88 -10.18
N LEU A 11 -3.11 1.86 -8.87
CA LEU A 11 -3.24 3.06 -8.05
C LEU A 11 -2.07 3.17 -7.07
N PHE A 12 -1.24 4.20 -7.26
CA PHE A 12 -0.11 4.51 -6.39
C PHE A 12 -0.51 5.51 -5.31
N ILE A 13 -0.41 5.11 -4.03
CA ILE A 13 -0.84 5.90 -2.87
C ILE A 13 0.39 6.25 -2.03
N ASN A 14 0.70 7.55 -1.93
CA ASN A 14 1.88 8.03 -1.21
C ASN A 14 1.74 7.96 0.32
N GLY A 15 2.87 8.19 1.02
CA GLY A 15 2.92 8.36 2.47
C GLY A 15 2.58 9.79 2.92
N ILE A 16 2.69 10.02 4.23
CA ILE A 16 2.64 11.36 4.82
C ILE A 16 3.96 12.12 4.52
N LEU A 17 3.90 13.45 4.56
CA LEU A 17 5.05 14.34 4.33
C LEU A 17 5.73 14.17 2.96
N THR A 18 5.13 13.42 2.06
CA THR A 18 5.58 13.40 0.67
C THR A 18 5.09 14.70 0.04
N LEU A 19 5.93 15.74 0.14
CA LEU A 19 5.73 16.94 -0.65
C LEU A 19 6.09 16.55 -2.08
N SER A 20 5.12 16.58 -2.97
CA SER A 20 5.44 16.57 -4.38
C SER A 20 6.13 17.91 -4.67
N ASP A 21 7.42 17.86 -4.92
CA ASP A 21 8.14 18.97 -5.54
C ASP A 21 7.80 19.08 -7.03
N GLY A 22 6.59 18.64 -7.39
CA GLY A 22 6.01 18.67 -8.71
C GLY A 22 6.38 17.46 -9.56
N ARG A 23 7.25 17.35 -10.41
CA ARG A 23 7.41 16.30 -11.43
C ARG A 23 8.32 15.13 -11.05
N ASN A 24 8.92 15.14 -9.88
CA ASN A 24 9.90 14.14 -9.44
C ASN A 24 9.44 13.27 -8.27
N ALA A 25 8.23 13.45 -7.76
CA ALA A 25 7.69 12.60 -6.73
C ALA A 25 7.62 11.14 -7.22
N TRP A 26 7.86 10.20 -6.33
CA TRP A 26 7.86 8.79 -6.71
C TRP A 26 6.54 8.32 -7.35
N PRO A 27 5.34 8.81 -6.95
CA PRO A 27 4.10 8.38 -7.61
C PRO A 27 4.01 8.82 -9.08
N ASP A 28 4.48 10.04 -9.41
CA ASP A 28 4.53 10.51 -10.81
C ASP A 28 5.44 9.63 -11.66
N ARG A 29 6.62 9.29 -11.12
CA ARG A 29 7.55 8.39 -11.80
C ARG A 29 6.96 7.00 -11.95
N ALA A 30 6.22 6.50 -10.94
CA ALA A 30 5.60 5.18 -10.98
C ALA A 30 4.49 5.10 -12.03
N VAL A 31 3.63 6.11 -12.13
CA VAL A 31 2.63 6.22 -13.20
C VAL A 31 3.32 6.20 -14.56
N THR A 32 4.26 7.12 -14.80
CA THR A 32 4.99 7.19 -16.08
C THR A 32 5.70 5.88 -16.41
N TRP A 33 6.32 5.22 -15.42
CA TRP A 33 6.99 3.94 -15.60
C TRP A 33 6.01 2.84 -16.02
N THR A 34 4.89 2.72 -15.31
CA THR A 34 3.88 1.70 -15.57
C THR A 34 3.29 1.83 -16.97
N GLU A 35 2.94 3.05 -17.36
CA GLU A 35 2.39 3.32 -18.68
C GLU A 35 3.41 3.09 -19.80
N SER A 36 4.65 3.59 -19.62
CA SER A 36 5.66 3.56 -20.69
C SER A 36 6.30 2.19 -20.87
N HIS A 37 6.50 1.40 -19.82
CA HIS A 37 7.20 0.11 -19.90
C HIS A 37 6.27 -1.09 -20.04
N TYR A 38 5.03 -0.98 -19.52
CA TYR A 38 4.09 -2.10 -19.49
C TYR A 38 2.80 -1.82 -20.26
N GLY A 39 2.56 -0.58 -20.70
CA GLY A 39 1.34 -0.19 -21.39
C GLY A 39 0.07 -0.37 -20.53
N GLN A 40 0.22 -0.40 -19.21
CA GLN A 40 -0.89 -0.55 -18.27
C GLN A 40 -1.39 0.81 -17.78
N LEU A 41 -2.67 0.89 -17.46
CA LEU A 41 -3.26 2.11 -16.90
C LEU A 41 -2.77 2.33 -15.48
N ALA A 42 -2.44 3.56 -15.15
CA ALA A 42 -1.98 3.92 -13.82
C ALA A 42 -2.44 5.32 -13.41
N GLU A 43 -2.77 5.48 -12.15
CA GLU A 43 -3.02 6.76 -11.52
C GLU A 43 -2.32 6.86 -10.17
N LYS A 44 -2.20 8.09 -9.66
CA LYS A 44 -1.70 8.36 -8.33
C LYS A 44 -2.79 8.96 -7.47
N TYR A 45 -2.75 8.65 -6.19
CA TYR A 45 -3.51 9.36 -5.17
C TYR A 45 -2.53 10.04 -4.22
N GLU A 46 -2.45 11.35 -4.31
CA GLU A 46 -1.60 12.18 -3.47
C GLU A 46 -2.44 12.99 -2.49
N TYR A 47 -1.93 13.09 -1.28
CA TYR A 47 -2.54 13.91 -0.25
C TYR A 47 -1.46 14.51 0.64
N PHE A 48 -1.69 15.72 1.10
CA PHE A 48 -0.87 16.31 2.13
C PHE A 48 -1.40 15.91 3.52
N SER A 49 -0.52 15.43 4.39
CA SER A 49 -0.85 15.15 5.77
C SER A 49 0.36 15.28 6.67
N GLY A 50 0.21 16.01 7.75
CA GLY A 50 1.15 15.94 8.86
C GLY A 50 0.93 14.69 9.72
N ALA A 51 1.92 14.33 10.51
CA ALA A 51 1.86 13.15 11.39
C ALA A 51 0.66 13.16 12.34
N LEU A 52 0.29 14.32 12.87
CA LEU A 52 -0.83 14.47 13.81
C LEU A 52 -2.21 14.56 13.12
N THR A 53 -2.27 15.11 11.91
CA THR A 53 -3.54 15.34 11.21
C THR A 53 -3.98 14.18 10.32
N ARG A 54 -3.13 13.15 10.15
CA ARG A 54 -3.42 12.03 9.25
C ARG A 54 -4.75 11.35 9.53
N ARG A 55 -5.12 11.15 10.81
CA ARG A 55 -6.34 10.43 11.19
C ARG A 55 -7.60 11.24 11.00
N LEU A 56 -7.54 12.56 11.14
CA LEU A 56 -8.70 13.44 10.99
C LEU A 56 -9.33 13.33 9.59
N PHE A 57 -8.51 13.10 8.57
CA PHE A 57 -8.95 13.05 7.18
C PHE A 57 -8.90 11.64 6.56
N GLN A 58 -8.53 10.62 7.33
CA GLN A 58 -8.35 9.27 6.79
C GLN A 58 -9.63 8.71 6.15
N ALA A 59 -10.79 8.90 6.79
CA ALA A 59 -12.06 8.43 6.24
C ALA A 59 -12.45 9.16 4.94
N ALA A 60 -12.11 10.44 4.79
CA ALA A 60 -12.33 11.18 3.55
C ALA A 60 -11.44 10.62 2.44
N ARG A 61 -10.16 10.39 2.71
CA ARG A 61 -9.20 9.82 1.75
C ARG A 61 -9.60 8.44 1.26
N VAL A 62 -10.06 7.58 2.18
CA VAL A 62 -10.57 6.25 1.81
C VAL A 62 -11.79 6.37 0.87
N ARG A 63 -12.71 7.31 1.14
CA ARG A 63 -13.87 7.54 0.26
C ARG A 63 -13.45 8.06 -1.12
N GLU A 64 -12.49 8.99 -1.18
CA GLU A 64 -11.96 9.53 -2.43
C GLU A 64 -11.28 8.43 -3.27
N CYS A 65 -10.41 7.62 -2.64
CA CYS A 65 -9.81 6.46 -3.29
C CYS A 65 -10.86 5.47 -3.78
N ALA A 66 -11.88 5.16 -2.97
CA ALA A 66 -12.94 4.25 -3.35
C ALA A 66 -13.75 4.79 -4.54
N GLN A 67 -14.02 6.10 -4.57
CA GLN A 67 -14.72 6.74 -5.69
C GLN A 67 -13.90 6.68 -6.98
N LEU A 68 -12.59 6.96 -6.89
CA LEU A 68 -11.67 6.85 -8.03
C LEU A 68 -11.67 5.42 -8.58
N LEU A 69 -11.49 4.41 -7.72
CA LEU A 69 -11.42 3.01 -8.13
C LEU A 69 -12.71 2.47 -8.76
N ARG A 70 -13.88 3.00 -8.42
CA ARG A 70 -15.15 2.62 -9.07
C ARG A 70 -15.18 2.95 -10.55
N ASN A 71 -14.44 3.97 -10.99
CA ASN A 71 -14.32 4.30 -12.41
C ASN A 71 -13.57 3.21 -13.18
N TYR A 72 -12.83 2.35 -12.48
CA TYR A 72 -12.00 1.26 -13.03
C TYR A 72 -12.50 -0.13 -12.64
N ALA A 73 -13.76 -0.27 -12.20
CA ALA A 73 -14.31 -1.54 -11.72
C ALA A 73 -14.30 -2.69 -12.75
N GLY A 74 -14.09 -2.38 -14.04
CA GLY A 74 -13.91 -3.38 -15.11
C GLY A 74 -12.48 -3.91 -15.27
N HIS A 75 -11.53 -3.39 -14.51
CA HIS A 75 -10.11 -3.74 -14.57
C HIS A 75 -9.70 -4.64 -13.41
N ASP A 76 -8.54 -5.28 -13.56
CA ASP A 76 -7.86 -5.92 -12.44
C ASP A 76 -7.18 -4.83 -11.61
N LEU A 77 -7.76 -4.51 -10.46
CA LEU A 77 -7.28 -3.42 -9.61
C LEU A 77 -6.04 -3.85 -8.82
N ILE A 78 -4.97 -3.08 -8.92
CA ILE A 78 -3.72 -3.26 -8.19
C ILE A 78 -3.45 -2.00 -7.37
N LEU A 79 -3.37 -2.15 -6.05
CA LEU A 79 -3.14 -1.02 -5.15
C LEU A 79 -1.72 -1.05 -4.60
N VAL A 80 -1.01 0.05 -4.72
CA VAL A 80 0.37 0.19 -4.28
C VAL A 80 0.44 1.28 -3.21
N GLY A 81 0.62 0.89 -1.95
CA GLY A 81 0.66 1.79 -0.82
C GLY A 81 2.06 1.89 -0.20
N HIS A 82 2.62 3.09 -0.10
CA HIS A 82 3.85 3.34 0.61
C HIS A 82 3.57 4.02 1.96
N SER A 83 4.25 3.55 3.02
CA SER A 83 4.14 4.16 4.35
C SER A 83 2.68 4.25 4.81
N ASN A 84 2.15 5.43 5.12
CA ASN A 84 0.74 5.64 5.48
C ASN A 84 -0.24 5.34 4.33
N GLY A 85 0.21 5.33 3.07
CA GLY A 85 -0.60 4.87 1.94
C GLY A 85 -1.02 3.41 2.10
N ALA A 86 -0.20 2.58 2.74
CA ALA A 86 -0.56 1.21 3.10
C ALA A 86 -1.73 1.14 4.10
N ASP A 87 -1.80 2.04 5.09
CA ASP A 87 -2.94 2.12 6.01
C ASP A 87 -4.23 2.55 5.27
N ILE A 88 -4.13 3.42 4.26
CA ILE A 88 -5.27 3.77 3.40
C ILE A 88 -5.76 2.53 2.64
N VAL A 89 -4.86 1.74 2.04
CA VAL A 89 -5.20 0.49 1.35
C VAL A 89 -5.90 -0.49 2.29
N CYS A 90 -5.35 -0.74 3.47
CA CYS A 90 -5.97 -1.65 4.46
C CYS A 90 -7.37 -1.18 4.86
N ARG A 91 -7.54 0.11 5.13
CA ARG A 91 -8.85 0.67 5.47
C ARG A 91 -9.85 0.60 4.32
N LEU A 92 -9.40 0.83 3.10
CA LEU A 92 -10.22 0.70 1.90
C LEU A 92 -10.79 -0.72 1.80
N LEU A 93 -9.94 -1.74 1.90
CA LEU A 93 -10.35 -3.15 1.88
C LEU A 93 -11.29 -3.52 3.04
N ARG A 94 -11.08 -2.92 4.22
CA ARG A 94 -11.92 -3.18 5.39
C ARG A 94 -13.29 -2.53 5.32
N THR A 95 -13.41 -1.35 4.68
CA THR A 95 -14.62 -0.51 4.75
C THR A 95 -15.42 -0.46 3.45
N THR A 96 -14.93 -1.11 2.39
CA THR A 96 -15.62 -1.17 1.10
C THR A 96 -15.77 -2.62 0.63
N ASP A 97 -16.57 -2.82 -0.38
CA ASP A 97 -16.81 -4.09 -1.08
C ASP A 97 -15.97 -4.24 -2.36
N LEU A 98 -14.99 -3.37 -2.57
CA LEU A 98 -14.14 -3.41 -3.76
C LEU A 98 -13.41 -4.76 -3.89
N GLU A 99 -13.41 -5.29 -5.09
CA GLU A 99 -12.59 -6.44 -5.48
C GLU A 99 -11.25 -5.92 -5.99
N VAL A 100 -10.16 -6.42 -5.41
CA VAL A 100 -8.79 -6.00 -5.69
C VAL A 100 -7.97 -7.24 -6.02
N SER A 101 -7.29 -7.24 -7.15
CA SER A 101 -6.49 -8.39 -7.57
C SER A 101 -5.23 -8.52 -6.73
N GLU A 102 -4.51 -7.43 -6.51
CA GLU A 102 -3.23 -7.44 -5.79
C GLU A 102 -3.07 -6.16 -4.97
N VAL A 103 -2.41 -6.29 -3.82
CA VAL A 103 -1.92 -5.14 -3.07
C VAL A 103 -0.42 -5.26 -2.84
N HIS A 104 0.30 -4.16 -3.03
CA HIS A 104 1.71 -4.01 -2.76
C HIS A 104 1.90 -2.97 -1.66
N LEU A 105 2.40 -3.40 -0.51
CA LEU A 105 2.55 -2.58 0.69
C LEU A 105 4.04 -2.39 0.99
N LEU A 106 4.58 -1.20 0.67
CA LEU A 106 5.99 -0.87 0.80
C LEU A 106 6.24 -0.03 2.05
N ALA A 107 7.20 -0.44 2.89
CA ALA A 107 7.51 0.23 4.17
C ALA A 107 6.23 0.60 4.95
N ALA A 108 5.32 -0.36 5.07
CA ALA A 108 3.93 -0.15 5.46
C ALA A 108 3.77 0.37 6.89
N ALA A 109 3.27 1.60 7.07
CA ALA A 109 2.88 2.17 8.35
C ALA A 109 1.42 1.81 8.69
N ALA A 110 1.05 0.54 8.54
CA ALA A 110 -0.26 -0.04 8.82
C ALA A 110 -0.19 -0.98 10.03
N ASP A 111 -1.33 -1.28 10.64
CA ASP A 111 -1.41 -2.27 11.72
C ASP A 111 -0.89 -3.63 11.21
N ALA A 112 0.01 -4.24 11.97
CA ALA A 112 0.58 -5.54 11.63
C ALA A 112 -0.40 -6.71 11.82
N ASP A 113 -1.46 -6.51 12.58
CA ASP A 113 -2.50 -7.51 12.83
C ASP A 113 -3.43 -7.62 11.62
N PHE A 114 -3.37 -8.75 10.90
CA PHE A 114 -4.12 -8.99 9.67
C PHE A 114 -5.64 -9.12 9.88
N ASP A 115 -6.08 -9.43 11.09
CA ASP A 115 -7.51 -9.40 11.41
C ASP A 115 -7.99 -7.96 11.61
N ARG A 116 -7.22 -7.16 12.36
CA ARG A 116 -7.59 -5.76 12.62
C ARG A 116 -7.48 -4.86 11.41
N ASN A 117 -6.48 -5.07 10.57
CA ASN A 117 -6.31 -4.28 9.35
C ASN A 117 -7.24 -4.70 8.21
N GLY A 118 -7.90 -5.88 8.32
CA GLY A 118 -8.90 -6.38 7.40
C GLY A 118 -8.35 -7.20 6.23
N LEU A 119 -7.03 -7.45 6.17
CA LEU A 119 -6.42 -8.22 5.07
C LEU A 119 -6.84 -9.69 5.10
N ASN A 120 -6.88 -10.34 6.27
CA ASN A 120 -7.36 -11.72 6.38
C ASN A 120 -8.79 -11.84 5.83
N GLN A 121 -9.69 -10.97 6.27
CA GLN A 121 -11.08 -11.00 5.82
C GLN A 121 -11.20 -10.79 4.31
N ALA A 122 -10.45 -9.85 3.72
CA ALA A 122 -10.47 -9.59 2.30
C ALA A 122 -9.94 -10.79 1.48
N LEU A 123 -8.86 -11.43 1.94
CA LEU A 123 -8.31 -12.64 1.35
C LEU A 123 -9.28 -13.83 1.46
N LEU A 124 -9.84 -14.08 2.64
CA LEU A 124 -10.76 -15.20 2.89
C LEU A 124 -12.04 -15.12 2.08
N THR A 125 -12.57 -13.92 1.88
CA THR A 125 -13.78 -13.70 1.07
C THR A 125 -13.52 -13.65 -0.43
N GLY A 126 -12.26 -13.73 -0.87
CA GLY A 126 -11.88 -13.64 -2.28
C GLY A 126 -11.94 -12.22 -2.86
N ARG A 127 -12.26 -11.19 -2.06
CA ARG A 127 -12.24 -9.79 -2.51
C ARG A 127 -10.82 -9.28 -2.77
N LEU A 128 -9.82 -9.92 -2.19
CA LEU A 128 -8.41 -9.65 -2.44
C LEU A 128 -7.73 -10.90 -2.99
N GLY A 129 -7.02 -10.75 -4.10
CA GLY A 129 -6.28 -11.84 -4.76
C GLY A 129 -5.01 -12.20 -4.00
N SER A 130 -4.11 -11.25 -3.82
CA SER A 130 -2.83 -11.47 -3.12
C SER A 130 -2.32 -10.20 -2.42
N VAL A 131 -1.37 -10.42 -1.49
CA VAL A 131 -0.68 -9.36 -0.75
C VAL A 131 0.83 -9.52 -0.93
N HIS A 132 1.49 -8.45 -1.31
CA HIS A 132 2.95 -8.37 -1.39
C HIS A 132 3.45 -7.33 -0.37
N LEU A 133 4.19 -7.79 0.62
CA LEU A 133 4.78 -6.95 1.67
C LEU A 133 6.26 -6.72 1.36
N TYR A 134 6.66 -5.47 1.36
CA TYR A 134 8.03 -5.05 1.17
C TYR A 134 8.49 -4.31 2.41
N GLY A 135 9.39 -4.89 3.17
CA GLY A 135 9.78 -4.40 4.48
C GLY A 135 11.27 -4.40 4.73
N SER A 136 11.64 -3.75 5.83
CA SER A 136 12.99 -3.73 6.39
C SER A 136 12.90 -3.73 7.91
N HIS A 137 13.61 -4.63 8.57
CA HIS A 137 13.70 -4.64 10.03
C HIS A 137 14.48 -3.40 10.55
N ASN A 138 15.28 -2.78 9.68
CA ASN A 138 16.07 -1.59 9.97
C ASN A 138 15.37 -0.27 9.62
N ASP A 139 14.08 -0.29 9.27
CA ASP A 139 13.30 0.92 9.00
C ASP A 139 13.15 1.78 10.26
N ARG A 140 14.00 2.82 10.37
CA ARG A 140 14.02 3.73 11.52
C ARG A 140 12.78 4.59 11.63
N ALA A 141 12.14 4.94 10.52
CA ALA A 141 10.91 5.72 10.56
C ALA A 141 9.77 4.92 11.19
N LEU A 142 9.64 3.63 10.84
CA LEU A 142 8.69 2.72 11.46
C LEU A 142 9.08 2.36 12.90
N GLU A 143 10.36 2.33 13.23
CA GLU A 143 10.81 2.15 14.61
C GLU A 143 10.33 3.30 15.51
N LEU A 144 10.56 4.54 15.10
CA LEU A 144 10.05 5.71 15.81
C LEU A 144 8.51 5.72 15.86
N ALA A 145 7.87 5.26 14.80
CA ALA A 145 6.42 5.14 14.75
C ALA A 145 5.86 4.16 15.80
N GLN A 146 6.58 3.08 16.11
CA GLN A 146 6.18 2.11 17.14
C GLN A 146 6.13 2.73 18.53
N PHE A 147 7.04 3.65 18.87
CA PHE A 147 6.97 4.36 20.17
C PHE A 147 5.68 5.17 20.31
N THR A 148 5.07 5.57 19.20
CA THR A 148 3.77 6.27 19.21
C THR A 148 2.59 5.30 19.39
N GLU A 149 2.79 3.99 19.22
CA GLU A 149 1.74 2.99 19.49
C GLU A 149 1.29 2.99 20.97
N ILE A 150 2.15 3.41 21.91
CA ILE A 150 1.78 3.63 23.31
C ILE A 150 0.60 4.63 23.39
N PHE A 151 0.49 5.54 22.44
CA PHE A 151 -0.64 6.46 22.30
C PHE A 151 -1.74 5.94 21.36
N SER A 152 -1.71 4.67 21.00
CA SER A 152 -2.73 4.06 20.10
C SER A 152 -4.13 4.12 20.69
N PHE A 153 -4.28 4.11 22.04
CA PHE A 153 -5.56 4.33 22.72
C PHE A 153 -6.14 5.73 22.45
N LEU A 154 -5.29 6.73 22.16
CA LEU A 154 -5.70 8.06 21.70
C LEU A 154 -5.92 8.12 20.19
N GLY A 155 -5.79 6.99 19.51
CA GLY A 155 -5.92 6.96 18.08
C GLY A 155 -4.68 7.49 17.31
N LEU A 156 -3.54 7.72 17.94
CA LEU A 156 -2.33 8.34 17.35
C LEU A 156 -1.27 7.32 16.89
N GLY A 157 -1.40 6.03 17.23
CA GLY A 157 -0.42 4.99 16.91
C GLY A 157 -0.25 4.79 15.40
N TYR A 158 0.99 4.58 14.98
CA TYR A 158 1.37 4.15 13.66
C TYR A 158 1.59 2.64 13.69
N GLY A 159 1.04 1.91 12.74
CA GLY A 159 1.40 0.51 12.58
C GLY A 159 2.81 0.36 12.01
N ALA A 160 3.38 -0.82 12.21
CA ALA A 160 4.74 -1.13 11.80
C ALA A 160 4.81 -2.40 10.93
N LEU A 161 3.76 -2.69 10.17
CA LEU A 161 3.68 -3.89 9.32
C LEU A 161 4.93 -4.06 8.44
N GLY A 162 5.44 -2.98 7.84
CA GLY A 162 6.64 -2.98 7.02
C GLY A 162 7.95 -3.23 7.77
N ARG A 163 7.94 -3.25 9.11
CA ARG A 163 9.11 -3.54 9.95
C ARG A 163 8.99 -4.88 10.67
N THR A 164 7.79 -5.24 11.11
CA THR A 164 7.58 -6.42 11.97
C THR A 164 7.00 -7.62 11.22
N GLY A 165 6.51 -7.41 10.00
CA GLY A 165 5.74 -8.42 9.28
C GLY A 165 4.32 -8.61 9.81
N PRO A 166 3.57 -9.52 9.18
CA PRO A 166 2.19 -9.79 9.53
C PRO A 166 2.09 -10.53 10.87
N LYS A 167 1.13 -10.12 11.70
CA LYS A 167 0.67 -10.85 12.88
C LYS A 167 -0.71 -11.44 12.62
N HIS A 168 -1.01 -12.59 13.22
CA HIS A 168 -2.30 -13.29 13.09
C HIS A 168 -2.71 -13.54 11.63
N LEU A 169 -1.71 -13.82 10.76
CA LEU A 169 -1.97 -14.24 9.39
C LEU A 169 -2.67 -15.61 9.41
N ASP A 170 -3.85 -15.70 8.78
CA ASP A 170 -4.62 -16.94 8.70
C ASP A 170 -3.92 -17.94 7.77
N ASP A 171 -3.68 -19.16 8.26
CA ASP A 171 -2.97 -20.22 7.52
C ASP A 171 -3.65 -20.57 6.19
N ARG A 172 -4.99 -20.47 6.11
CA ARG A 172 -5.75 -20.76 4.90
C ARG A 172 -5.43 -19.85 3.73
N VAL A 173 -4.93 -18.64 4.00
CA VAL A 173 -4.59 -17.63 2.99
C VAL A 173 -3.12 -17.22 2.99
N SER A 174 -2.30 -17.82 3.85
CA SER A 174 -0.87 -17.51 3.97
C SER A 174 -0.11 -17.69 2.65
N HIS A 175 -0.48 -18.65 1.82
CA HIS A 175 0.10 -18.90 0.49
C HIS A 175 -0.15 -17.75 -0.51
N ARG A 176 -1.06 -16.82 -0.21
CA ARG A 176 -1.37 -15.62 -1.02
C ARG A 176 -0.65 -14.37 -0.50
N VAL A 177 0.22 -14.52 0.49
CA VAL A 177 0.98 -13.41 1.10
C VAL A 177 2.46 -13.63 0.85
N THR A 178 3.05 -12.77 0.02
CA THR A 178 4.49 -12.76 -0.25
C THR A 178 5.16 -11.69 0.60
N GLN A 179 6.30 -12.01 1.19
CA GLN A 179 7.08 -11.06 2.00
C GLN A 179 8.49 -10.94 1.41
N ILE A 180 8.92 -9.72 1.16
CA ILE A 180 10.24 -9.38 0.62
C ILE A 180 10.93 -8.46 1.61
N TRP A 181 12.00 -8.93 2.23
CA TRP A 181 12.76 -8.19 3.24
C TRP A 181 14.09 -7.69 2.68
N ARG A 182 14.37 -6.42 2.90
CA ARG A 182 15.59 -5.74 2.47
C ARG A 182 16.14 -4.92 3.63
N ASP A 183 16.92 -5.56 4.49
CA ASP A 183 17.48 -4.92 5.70
C ASP A 183 18.59 -3.89 5.38
N ASP A 184 19.01 -3.83 4.12
CA ASP A 184 19.85 -2.77 3.57
C ASP A 184 19.04 -1.51 3.15
N PHE A 185 17.70 -1.55 3.22
CA PHE A 185 16.83 -0.43 2.87
C PHE A 185 16.36 0.32 4.12
N ASP A 186 16.23 1.63 3.98
CA ASP A 186 15.52 2.51 4.89
C ASP A 186 14.12 2.81 4.32
N HIS A 187 13.29 3.52 5.09
CA HIS A 187 11.89 3.83 4.78
C HIS A 187 11.65 4.39 3.37
N SER A 188 12.52 5.27 2.91
CA SER A 188 12.42 5.93 1.61
C SER A 188 13.23 5.28 0.50
N THR A 189 14.06 4.28 0.81
CA THR A 189 15.01 3.68 -0.15
C THR A 189 14.30 3.00 -1.31
N TRP A 190 13.13 2.41 -1.07
CA TRP A 190 12.33 1.72 -2.10
C TRP A 190 12.12 2.54 -3.37
N PHE A 191 11.89 3.84 -3.22
CA PHE A 191 11.64 4.74 -4.34
C PHE A 191 12.77 5.74 -4.60
N SER A 192 13.95 5.52 -4.02
CA SER A 192 15.14 6.30 -4.35
C SER A 192 15.50 6.14 -5.82
N PRO A 193 16.16 7.13 -6.44
CA PRO A 193 16.54 7.04 -7.86
C PRO A 193 17.33 5.76 -8.20
N ALA A 194 18.19 5.30 -7.28
CA ALA A 194 19.01 4.11 -7.48
C ALA A 194 18.23 2.79 -7.43
N GLN A 195 17.14 2.72 -6.68
CA GLN A 195 16.36 1.49 -6.46
C GLN A 195 15.02 1.48 -7.19
N PHE A 196 14.60 2.62 -7.73
CA PHE A 196 13.29 2.80 -8.32
C PHE A 196 12.93 1.76 -9.38
N ALA A 197 13.83 1.55 -10.36
CA ALA A 197 13.57 0.61 -11.45
C ALA A 197 13.41 -0.83 -10.94
N GLN A 198 14.24 -1.24 -9.96
CA GLN A 198 14.16 -2.55 -9.34
C GLN A 198 12.87 -2.72 -8.55
N THR A 199 12.46 -1.70 -7.78
CA THR A 199 11.19 -1.71 -7.04
C THR A 199 10.00 -1.80 -7.99
N MET A 200 9.99 -1.01 -9.06
CA MET A 200 8.90 -1.04 -10.04
C MET A 200 8.81 -2.38 -10.76
N ALA A 201 9.94 -3.01 -11.07
CA ALA A 201 9.93 -4.36 -11.64
C ALA A 201 9.32 -5.42 -10.70
N LEU A 202 9.43 -5.25 -9.38
CA LEU A 202 8.78 -6.14 -8.40
C LEU A 202 7.27 -5.87 -8.25
N VAL A 203 6.84 -4.63 -8.50
CA VAL A 203 5.45 -4.18 -8.30
C VAL A 203 4.58 -4.40 -9.54
N VAL A 204 5.18 -4.28 -10.75
CA VAL A 204 4.42 -4.24 -12.02
C VAL A 204 4.64 -5.51 -12.88
N ALA A 205 5.50 -6.42 -12.44
CA ALA A 205 5.86 -7.64 -13.19
C ALA A 205 4.70 -8.64 -13.39
#